data_21a4994bdd18f57e9659e7d5a66d2686
#
_entry.id   21a4994bdd18f57e9659e7d5a66d2686
#
_cell.length_a   1.000
_cell.length_b   1.000
_cell.length_c   1.000
_cell.angle_alpha   90.00
_cell.angle_beta   90.00
_cell.angle_gamma   90.00
#
_symmetry.space_group_name_H-M   'P 1'
#
loop_
_entity.id
_entity.type
_entity.pdbx_description
1 polymer ?
#
loop_
_entity_poly.entity_id
_entity_poly.type
_entity_poly.pdbx_seq_one_letter_code
_entity_poly.pdbx_strand_id
1 'polypeptide(L)'
;NVSDFFNLFPDTVLTIVDSHPIDVAASHTKVAILKHAVTMGEQLILFSEQTQFILSSSADNLTPLTANVLVATEFESSDDAPPVGSGSSIYFLTKKGDFAGIREYITQTDVTLKDASNITIHVPRLIPSGIFKLAVSNNQDILVCLGTDNPNKLFINRWLFGTQGQKVLNSWFTFTINPNRRIKNVDFIGTDLFLVIEEDTHVTLEKLPFESDYKEDNATFEYHLDHKVTEASNNVTVAFNTTTKKTIFTVPYRLRGEMNVVGRYIASNETSTFVDLNGTTQTLKAGTIIKTTNQTDGTTSTIEANGDYRNAKVIIGEPFEMHYRFSKQRITESPQQSSAEIISSRLQLHHFYIKFEQTGFFKVEVTP
;
A
#
# COMPACT_ATOMS: atom_id res chain seq x y z
N ASN A 1 -34.45 -9.12 -6.09
CA ASN A 1 -35.83 -8.66 -5.93
C ASN A 1 -36.11 -8.35 -4.46
N VAL A 2 -36.51 -7.13 -4.13
CA VAL A 2 -36.65 -6.67 -2.75
C VAL A 2 -38.06 -6.90 -2.22
N SER A 3 -39.08 -7.08 -3.07
CA SER A 3 -40.48 -7.16 -2.67
C SER A 3 -40.79 -8.36 -1.77
N ASP A 4 -40.14 -9.49 -1.96
CA ASP A 4 -40.38 -10.70 -1.17
C ASP A 4 -39.19 -11.08 -0.27
N PHE A 5 -38.30 -10.13 0.02
CA PHE A 5 -37.11 -10.37 0.83
C PHE A 5 -37.38 -10.99 2.22
N PHE A 6 -38.54 -10.65 2.80
CA PHE A 6 -38.96 -11.18 4.11
C PHE A 6 -39.94 -12.36 4.01
N ASN A 7 -40.21 -12.86 2.81
CA ASN A 7 -41.06 -14.04 2.66
C ASN A 7 -40.27 -15.31 2.99
N LEU A 8 -40.48 -15.85 4.17
CA LEU A 8 -39.81 -17.06 4.67
C LEU A 8 -40.59 -18.35 4.36
N PHE A 9 -41.75 -18.25 3.78
CA PHE A 9 -42.58 -19.39 3.44
C PHE A 9 -42.30 -19.87 2.02
N PRO A 10 -42.19 -21.20 1.79
CA PRO A 10 -42.09 -21.75 0.46
C PRO A 10 -43.34 -21.38 -0.33
N ASP A 11 -43.14 -20.87 -1.53
CA ASP A 11 -44.21 -20.50 -2.42
C ASP A 11 -44.92 -21.74 -2.96
N THR A 12 -46.22 -21.78 -2.87
CA THR A 12 -47.03 -22.89 -3.40
C THR A 12 -47.48 -22.66 -4.86
N VAL A 13 -47.08 -21.54 -5.45
CA VAL A 13 -47.43 -21.20 -6.84
C VAL A 13 -46.47 -21.91 -7.80
N LEU A 14 -47.01 -22.63 -8.76
CA LEU A 14 -46.25 -23.41 -9.77
C LEU A 14 -45.50 -22.52 -10.78
N THR A 15 -45.84 -21.24 -10.90
CA THR A 15 -45.24 -20.29 -11.83
C THR A 15 -44.38 -19.29 -11.11
N ILE A 16 -43.09 -19.23 -11.47
CA ILE A 16 -42.15 -18.24 -10.95
C ILE A 16 -42.53 -16.88 -11.53
N VAL A 17 -42.68 -15.86 -10.67
CA VAL A 17 -42.92 -14.47 -11.05
C VAL A 17 -41.74 -13.59 -10.62
N ASP A 18 -41.62 -12.40 -11.22
CA ASP A 18 -40.48 -11.50 -11.01
C ASP A 18 -40.33 -11.01 -9.55
N SER A 19 -41.40 -11.09 -8.75
CA SER A 19 -41.41 -10.70 -7.34
C SER A 19 -40.82 -11.79 -6.41
N HIS A 20 -40.73 -13.03 -6.87
CA HIS A 20 -40.24 -14.12 -6.05
C HIS A 20 -38.77 -13.96 -5.64
N PRO A 21 -38.31 -14.60 -4.54
CA PRO A 21 -36.89 -14.68 -4.20
C PRO A 21 -36.11 -15.32 -5.33
N ILE A 22 -34.90 -14.85 -5.55
CA ILE A 22 -33.97 -15.42 -6.53
C ILE A 22 -33.31 -16.66 -5.91
N ASP A 23 -33.71 -17.83 -6.40
CA ASP A 23 -33.08 -19.11 -6.04
C ASP A 23 -32.53 -19.73 -7.34
N VAL A 24 -31.22 -19.69 -7.50
CA VAL A 24 -30.52 -20.19 -8.67
C VAL A 24 -29.42 -21.15 -8.27
N ALA A 25 -29.36 -22.26 -8.95
CA ALA A 25 -28.30 -23.25 -8.78
C ALA A 25 -27.28 -23.14 -9.91
N ALA A 26 -25.98 -23.07 -9.57
CA ALA A 26 -24.92 -23.23 -10.54
C ALA A 26 -24.72 -24.71 -10.84
N SER A 27 -24.79 -25.08 -12.10
CA SER A 27 -24.43 -26.44 -12.52
C SER A 27 -22.91 -26.58 -12.54
N HIS A 28 -22.37 -27.19 -11.49
CA HIS A 28 -20.93 -27.44 -11.38
C HIS A 28 -20.67 -28.81 -10.74
N THR A 29 -19.57 -29.45 -11.12
CA THR A 29 -19.20 -30.81 -10.67
C THR A 29 -18.65 -30.84 -9.23
N LYS A 30 -18.23 -29.70 -8.69
CA LYS A 30 -17.65 -29.56 -7.35
C LYS A 30 -18.64 -28.86 -6.43
N VAL A 31 -18.66 -29.26 -5.16
CA VAL A 31 -19.39 -28.53 -4.13
C VAL A 31 -18.70 -27.19 -3.89
N ALA A 32 -19.44 -26.11 -4.07
CA ALA A 32 -18.93 -24.75 -3.94
C ALA A 32 -19.70 -24.00 -2.85
N ILE A 33 -19.02 -23.64 -1.78
CA ILE A 33 -19.57 -22.75 -0.75
C ILE A 33 -19.14 -21.32 -1.11
N LEU A 34 -20.11 -20.44 -1.35
CA LEU A 34 -19.82 -19.04 -1.65
C LEU A 34 -19.32 -18.35 -0.39
N LYS A 35 -18.18 -17.68 -0.50
CA LYS A 35 -17.50 -16.95 0.58
C LYS A 35 -17.59 -15.45 0.42
N HIS A 36 -17.38 -14.97 -0.81
CA HIS A 36 -17.32 -13.55 -1.12
C HIS A 36 -18.07 -13.23 -2.41
N ALA A 37 -18.50 -11.98 -2.52
CA ALA A 37 -19.13 -11.45 -3.72
C ALA A 37 -18.56 -10.05 -4.00
N VAL A 38 -18.20 -9.79 -5.24
CA VAL A 38 -17.66 -8.49 -5.69
C VAL A 38 -18.37 -8.05 -6.95
N THR A 39 -18.83 -6.81 -6.98
CA THR A 39 -19.44 -6.22 -8.17
C THR A 39 -18.38 -5.82 -9.19
N MET A 40 -18.64 -6.08 -10.46
CA MET A 40 -17.82 -5.66 -11.57
C MET A 40 -18.69 -5.31 -12.77
N GLY A 41 -18.83 -4.01 -13.04
CA GLY A 41 -19.79 -3.53 -14.04
C GLY A 41 -21.23 -3.95 -13.66
N GLU A 42 -21.92 -4.57 -14.61
CA GLU A 42 -23.27 -5.07 -14.43
C GLU A 42 -23.36 -6.51 -13.90
N GLN A 43 -22.24 -7.08 -13.50
CA GLN A 43 -22.12 -8.46 -13.05
C GLN A 43 -21.72 -8.54 -11.59
N LEU A 44 -22.15 -9.60 -10.91
CA LEU A 44 -21.69 -9.95 -9.57
C LEU A 44 -20.81 -11.20 -9.69
N ILE A 45 -19.55 -11.06 -9.30
CA ILE A 45 -18.62 -12.19 -9.27
C ILE A 45 -18.67 -12.82 -7.88
N LEU A 46 -19.01 -14.10 -7.85
CA LEU A 46 -19.15 -14.89 -6.63
C LEU A 46 -17.91 -15.78 -6.49
N PHE A 47 -17.27 -15.74 -5.34
CA PHE A 47 -16.09 -16.51 -5.04
C PHE A 47 -16.40 -17.67 -4.13
N SER A 48 -16.00 -18.86 -4.53
CA SER A 48 -15.89 -20.04 -3.70
C SER A 48 -14.42 -20.46 -3.55
N GLU A 49 -14.14 -21.45 -2.75
CA GLU A 49 -12.77 -21.93 -2.55
C GLU A 49 -12.06 -22.41 -3.83
N GLN A 50 -12.80 -22.95 -4.79
CA GLN A 50 -12.23 -23.58 -5.99
C GLN A 50 -12.74 -23.01 -7.31
N THR A 51 -13.75 -22.17 -7.28
CA THR A 51 -14.43 -21.72 -8.49
C THR A 51 -14.96 -20.32 -8.30
N GLN A 52 -14.89 -19.52 -9.34
CA GLN A 52 -15.51 -18.20 -9.42
C GLN A 52 -16.71 -18.29 -10.37
N PHE A 53 -17.83 -17.71 -9.94
CA PHE A 53 -19.05 -17.69 -10.74
C PHE A 53 -19.41 -16.24 -11.08
N ILE A 54 -20.11 -16.07 -12.18
CA ILE A 54 -20.72 -14.81 -12.56
C ILE A 54 -22.22 -14.96 -12.38
N LEU A 55 -22.80 -14.10 -11.57
CA LEU A 55 -24.25 -13.87 -11.55
C LEU A 55 -24.54 -12.64 -12.41
N SER A 56 -25.32 -12.85 -13.45
CA SER A 56 -25.76 -11.80 -14.39
C SER A 56 -27.23 -11.93 -14.69
N SER A 57 -27.81 -10.90 -15.30
CA SER A 57 -29.17 -10.96 -15.83
C SER A 57 -29.13 -11.12 -17.33
N SER A 58 -30.07 -11.87 -17.88
CA SER A 58 -30.31 -11.95 -19.32
C SER A 58 -31.20 -10.77 -19.84
N ALA A 59 -31.66 -9.89 -18.97
CA ALA A 59 -32.46 -8.70 -19.23
C ALA A 59 -31.98 -7.53 -18.38
N ASP A 60 -32.62 -6.36 -18.55
CA ASP A 60 -32.23 -5.13 -17.83
C ASP A 60 -32.37 -5.24 -16.30
N ASN A 61 -33.26 -6.11 -15.81
CA ASN A 61 -33.48 -6.32 -14.39
C ASN A 61 -33.12 -7.74 -13.97
N LEU A 62 -32.48 -7.88 -12.81
CA LEU A 62 -32.23 -9.17 -12.20
C LEU A 62 -33.47 -9.68 -11.48
N THR A 63 -34.09 -10.70 -12.04
CA THR A 63 -35.29 -11.37 -11.52
C THR A 63 -35.05 -12.87 -11.43
N PRO A 64 -35.89 -13.66 -10.74
CA PRO A 64 -35.77 -15.11 -10.73
C PRO A 64 -35.80 -15.76 -12.12
N LEU A 65 -36.47 -15.11 -13.08
CA LEU A 65 -36.58 -15.59 -14.47
C LEU A 65 -35.38 -15.22 -15.32
N THR A 66 -34.68 -14.14 -15.00
CA THR A 66 -33.57 -13.60 -15.79
C THR A 66 -32.19 -13.88 -15.19
N ALA A 67 -32.15 -14.29 -13.92
CA ALA A 67 -30.91 -14.59 -13.22
C ALA A 67 -30.22 -15.80 -13.83
N ASN A 68 -28.93 -15.64 -14.13
CA ASN A 68 -28.07 -16.68 -14.68
C ASN A 68 -26.75 -16.76 -13.95
N VAL A 69 -26.36 -17.97 -13.51
CA VAL A 69 -25.09 -18.22 -12.84
C VAL A 69 -24.23 -19.09 -13.74
N LEU A 70 -23.10 -18.53 -14.16
CA LEU A 70 -22.13 -19.21 -15.03
C LEU A 70 -20.79 -19.34 -14.32
N VAL A 71 -20.05 -20.39 -14.64
CA VAL A 71 -18.65 -20.52 -14.21
C VAL A 71 -17.81 -19.46 -14.92
N ALA A 72 -17.08 -18.66 -14.15
CA ALA A 72 -16.14 -17.68 -14.67
C ALA A 72 -14.76 -18.29 -14.84
N THR A 73 -14.17 -18.74 -13.73
CA THR A 73 -12.84 -19.36 -13.69
C THR A 73 -12.81 -20.44 -12.60
N GLU A 74 -11.85 -21.36 -12.71
CA GLU A 74 -11.66 -22.46 -11.75
C GLU A 74 -10.29 -22.37 -11.09
N PHE A 75 -10.06 -21.28 -10.33
CA PHE A 75 -8.86 -21.12 -9.53
C PHE A 75 -9.18 -21.28 -8.05
N GLU A 76 -8.27 -21.92 -7.33
CA GLU A 76 -8.33 -21.91 -5.87
C GLU A 76 -8.20 -20.47 -5.36
N SER A 77 -9.19 -20.00 -4.63
CA SER A 77 -9.15 -18.71 -3.96
C SER A 77 -9.08 -18.91 -2.44
N SER A 78 -8.27 -18.09 -1.79
CA SER A 78 -8.20 -18.08 -0.33
C SER A 78 -9.38 -17.27 0.21
N ASP A 79 -10.01 -17.78 1.24
CA ASP A 79 -11.06 -17.09 2.00
C ASP A 79 -10.50 -16.18 3.11
N ASP A 80 -9.17 -16.18 3.30
CA ASP A 80 -8.52 -15.38 4.35
C ASP A 80 -8.66 -13.88 4.10
N ALA A 81 -8.64 -13.47 2.82
CA ALA A 81 -8.79 -12.06 2.42
C ALA A 81 -9.93 -11.91 1.40
N PRO A 82 -10.88 -11.01 1.63
CA PRO A 82 -11.90 -10.68 0.64
C PRO A 82 -11.27 -10.19 -0.67
N PRO A 83 -11.76 -10.64 -1.83
CA PRO A 83 -11.37 -10.08 -3.12
C PRO A 83 -11.72 -8.59 -3.20
N VAL A 84 -10.94 -7.82 -3.95
CA VAL A 84 -11.15 -6.38 -4.13
C VAL A 84 -11.28 -6.01 -5.60
N GLY A 85 -12.26 -5.18 -5.91
CA GLY A 85 -12.51 -4.68 -7.25
C GLY A 85 -11.78 -3.37 -7.53
N SER A 86 -11.22 -3.25 -8.72
CA SER A 86 -10.54 -2.07 -9.23
C SER A 86 -10.97 -1.81 -10.67
N GLY A 87 -11.98 -0.98 -10.84
CA GLY A 87 -12.52 -0.69 -12.18
C GLY A 87 -12.95 -1.94 -12.92
N SER A 88 -12.20 -2.33 -13.95
CA SER A 88 -12.45 -3.53 -14.78
C SER A 88 -11.74 -4.79 -14.28
N SER A 89 -11.05 -4.73 -13.13
CA SER A 89 -10.28 -5.85 -12.60
C SER A 89 -10.76 -6.23 -11.20
N ILE A 90 -10.64 -7.51 -10.85
CA ILE A 90 -10.81 -8.00 -9.48
C ILE A 90 -9.52 -8.73 -9.07
N TYR A 91 -8.97 -8.36 -7.93
CA TYR A 91 -7.82 -9.02 -7.34
C TYR A 91 -8.25 -9.97 -6.23
N PHE A 92 -7.74 -11.17 -6.27
CA PHE A 92 -8.01 -12.17 -5.25
C PHE A 92 -6.79 -13.01 -4.91
N LEU A 93 -6.81 -13.54 -3.70
CA LEU A 93 -5.71 -14.30 -3.12
C LEU A 93 -5.80 -15.78 -3.49
N THR A 94 -4.65 -16.40 -3.78
CA THR A 94 -4.50 -17.85 -3.93
C THR A 94 -3.42 -18.39 -3.00
N LYS A 95 -3.64 -19.55 -2.40
CA LYS A 95 -2.65 -20.19 -1.52
C LYS A 95 -1.66 -21.02 -2.35
N LYS A 96 -0.37 -20.93 -1.98
CA LYS A 96 0.73 -21.69 -2.59
C LYS A 96 1.70 -22.19 -1.52
N GLY A 97 1.22 -23.06 -0.64
CA GLY A 97 2.00 -23.52 0.53
C GLY A 97 2.26 -22.38 1.51
N ASP A 98 3.53 -22.11 1.79
CA ASP A 98 3.97 -21.05 2.71
C ASP A 98 3.85 -19.64 2.13
N PHE A 99 3.47 -19.52 0.86
CA PHE A 99 3.34 -18.25 0.15
C PHE A 99 1.95 -18.08 -0.44
N ALA A 100 1.61 -16.84 -0.72
CA ALA A 100 0.40 -16.46 -1.43
C ALA A 100 0.71 -15.99 -2.85
N GLY A 101 -0.23 -16.25 -3.75
CA GLY A 101 -0.27 -15.63 -5.06
C GLY A 101 -1.45 -14.67 -5.17
N ILE A 102 -1.31 -13.65 -5.97
CA ILE A 102 -2.41 -12.75 -6.32
C ILE A 102 -2.78 -12.98 -7.78
N ARG A 103 -4.08 -13.16 -8.01
CA ARG A 103 -4.62 -13.22 -9.37
C ARG A 103 -5.45 -11.98 -9.65
N GLU A 104 -5.37 -11.57 -10.90
CA GLU A 104 -6.17 -10.49 -11.47
C GLU A 104 -7.16 -11.09 -12.47
N TYR A 105 -8.43 -11.00 -12.16
CA TYR A 105 -9.51 -11.32 -13.08
C TYR A 105 -9.91 -10.05 -13.83
N ILE A 106 -9.92 -10.10 -15.16
CA ILE A 106 -10.29 -9.00 -16.04
C ILE A 106 -11.46 -9.46 -16.91
N THR A 107 -12.51 -8.65 -17.01
CA THR A 107 -13.51 -8.86 -18.05
C THR A 107 -12.96 -8.43 -19.40
N GLN A 108 -12.75 -9.39 -20.27
CA GLN A 108 -12.50 -9.08 -21.68
C GLN A 108 -13.82 -9.01 -22.43
N THR A 109 -13.89 -8.12 -23.41
CA THR A 109 -15.05 -7.96 -24.31
C THR A 109 -15.32 -9.23 -25.15
N ASP A 110 -14.33 -10.09 -25.29
CA ASP A 110 -14.49 -11.39 -25.97
C ASP A 110 -14.84 -12.46 -24.93
N VAL A 111 -16.10 -12.91 -24.99
CA VAL A 111 -16.77 -13.78 -24.01
C VAL A 111 -16.15 -15.18 -23.88
N THR A 112 -15.19 -15.55 -24.72
CA THR A 112 -14.66 -16.91 -24.83
C THR A 112 -13.44 -17.20 -23.95
N LEU A 113 -12.71 -16.18 -23.49
CA LEU A 113 -11.51 -16.37 -22.66
C LEU A 113 -11.67 -15.65 -21.31
N LYS A 114 -12.25 -16.36 -20.37
CA LYS A 114 -12.27 -15.94 -18.96
C LYS A 114 -11.01 -16.48 -18.31
N ASP A 115 -10.07 -15.61 -18.01
CA ASP A 115 -8.82 -15.98 -17.34
C ASP A 115 -8.52 -15.04 -16.16
N ALA A 116 -7.83 -15.56 -15.17
CA ALA A 116 -7.32 -14.77 -14.06
C ALA A 116 -5.79 -14.89 -14.03
N SER A 117 -5.14 -13.86 -14.55
CA SER A 117 -3.69 -13.82 -14.67
C SER A 117 -3.01 -13.76 -13.30
N ASN A 118 -1.88 -14.45 -13.14
CA ASN A 118 -1.11 -14.42 -11.90
C ASN A 118 -0.11 -13.26 -11.93
N ILE A 119 -0.41 -12.19 -11.21
CA ILE A 119 0.44 -10.99 -11.14
C ILE A 119 1.67 -11.14 -10.22
N THR A 120 1.78 -12.25 -9.48
CA THR A 120 2.93 -12.57 -8.63
C THR A 120 3.86 -13.63 -9.24
N ILE A 121 3.67 -13.97 -10.52
CA ILE A 121 4.42 -15.07 -11.16
C ILE A 121 5.95 -14.85 -11.13
N HIS A 122 6.39 -13.61 -11.23
CA HIS A 122 7.81 -13.22 -11.23
C HIS A 122 8.40 -13.06 -9.83
N VAL A 123 7.56 -13.06 -8.78
CA VAL A 123 7.96 -12.93 -7.37
C VAL A 123 7.28 -13.99 -6.49
N PRO A 124 7.40 -15.28 -6.80
CA PRO A 124 6.55 -16.33 -6.20
C PRO A 124 6.76 -16.57 -4.71
N ARG A 125 7.82 -16.00 -4.12
CA ARG A 125 8.18 -16.13 -2.70
C ARG A 125 8.19 -14.81 -1.95
N LEU A 126 7.57 -13.77 -2.52
CA LEU A 126 7.55 -12.45 -1.90
C LEU A 126 6.47 -12.33 -0.82
N ILE A 127 5.27 -12.83 -1.12
CA ILE A 127 4.07 -12.62 -0.29
C ILE A 127 3.85 -13.87 0.57
N PRO A 128 3.86 -13.74 1.91
CA PRO A 128 3.59 -14.87 2.80
C PRO A 128 2.11 -15.30 2.72
N SER A 129 1.80 -16.51 3.19
CA SER A 129 0.46 -17.09 3.11
C SER A 129 -0.58 -16.40 4.00
N GLY A 130 -0.15 -15.75 5.08
CA GLY A 130 -1.03 -15.15 6.10
C GLY A 130 -1.64 -13.79 5.71
N ILE A 131 -1.89 -13.51 4.43
CA ILE A 131 -2.56 -12.28 4.00
C ILE A 131 -4.03 -12.33 4.36
N PHE A 132 -4.52 -11.30 5.05
CA PHE A 132 -5.92 -11.19 5.48
C PHE A 132 -6.63 -9.93 4.94
N LYS A 133 -5.91 -8.98 4.39
CA LYS A 133 -6.49 -7.75 3.83
C LYS A 133 -5.84 -7.41 2.51
N LEU A 134 -6.68 -7.08 1.54
CA LEU A 134 -6.32 -6.44 0.29
C LEU A 134 -6.97 -5.05 0.27
N ALA A 135 -6.26 -4.05 -0.22
CA ALA A 135 -6.77 -2.71 -0.48
C ALA A 135 -6.26 -2.22 -1.84
N VAL A 136 -7.09 -1.55 -2.60
CA VAL A 136 -6.75 -1.11 -3.96
C VAL A 136 -7.13 0.35 -4.16
N SER A 137 -6.28 1.08 -4.88
CA SER A 137 -6.57 2.43 -5.36
C SER A 137 -6.57 2.44 -6.88
N ASN A 138 -7.73 2.77 -7.47
CA ASN A 138 -7.86 2.91 -8.92
C ASN A 138 -7.14 4.16 -9.45
N ASN A 139 -7.06 5.21 -8.62
CA ASN A 139 -6.46 6.47 -9.02
C ASN A 139 -4.93 6.41 -9.06
N GLN A 140 -4.33 5.52 -8.28
CA GLN A 140 -2.88 5.40 -8.14
C GLN A 140 -2.32 4.13 -8.77
N ASP A 141 -3.18 3.26 -9.30
CA ASP A 141 -2.79 1.97 -9.88
C ASP A 141 -1.98 1.11 -8.88
N ILE A 142 -2.49 1.03 -7.64
CA ILE A 142 -1.80 0.38 -6.52
C ILE A 142 -2.72 -0.64 -5.84
N LEU A 143 -2.17 -1.82 -5.56
CA LEU A 143 -2.74 -2.84 -4.68
C LEU A 143 -1.82 -3.02 -3.48
N VAL A 144 -2.41 -3.02 -2.29
CA VAL A 144 -1.71 -3.23 -1.01
C VAL A 144 -2.20 -4.52 -0.38
N CYS A 145 -1.27 -5.35 0.08
CA CYS A 145 -1.56 -6.59 0.81
C CYS A 145 -0.98 -6.48 2.23
N LEU A 146 -1.78 -6.82 3.22
CA LEU A 146 -1.41 -6.87 4.62
C LEU A 146 -1.60 -8.28 5.17
N GLY A 147 -0.59 -8.78 5.89
CA GLY A 147 -0.58 -10.13 6.45
C GLY A 147 -0.25 -10.19 7.93
N THR A 148 -0.59 -11.32 8.54
CA THR A 148 -0.33 -11.63 9.97
C THR A 148 1.13 -11.95 10.26
N ASP A 149 1.83 -12.59 9.31
CA ASP A 149 3.19 -13.07 9.50
C ASP A 149 4.23 -11.94 9.59
N ASN A 150 3.93 -10.84 8.91
CA ASN A 150 4.76 -9.63 8.92
C ASN A 150 3.88 -8.41 9.18
N PRO A 151 3.40 -8.20 10.41
CA PRO A 151 2.40 -7.19 10.72
C PRO A 151 2.91 -5.74 10.60
N ASN A 152 4.22 -5.55 10.48
CA ASN A 152 4.85 -4.26 10.26
C ASN A 152 5.22 -4.01 8.79
N LYS A 153 4.77 -4.86 7.85
CA LYS A 153 5.15 -4.79 6.45
C LYS A 153 3.92 -4.80 5.54
N LEU A 154 3.94 -3.91 4.57
CA LEU A 154 3.01 -3.88 3.45
C LEU A 154 3.68 -4.44 2.20
N PHE A 155 2.99 -5.31 1.47
CA PHE A 155 3.39 -5.78 0.16
C PHE A 155 2.58 -5.01 -0.86
N ILE A 156 3.26 -4.29 -1.74
CA ILE A 156 2.63 -3.31 -2.62
C ILE A 156 2.93 -3.68 -4.06
N ASN A 157 1.88 -3.75 -4.86
CA ASN A 157 1.95 -3.87 -6.31
C ASN A 157 1.59 -2.53 -6.94
N ARG A 158 2.38 -2.08 -7.87
CA ARG A 158 2.07 -0.92 -8.71
C ARG A 158 2.16 -1.30 -10.16
N TRP A 159 1.19 -0.87 -10.94
CA TRP A 159 1.16 -1.09 -12.38
C TRP A 159 1.10 0.22 -13.14
N LEU A 160 1.47 0.16 -14.40
CA LEU A 160 1.37 1.26 -15.33
C LEU A 160 0.79 0.75 -16.64
N PHE A 161 -0.19 1.47 -17.16
CA PHE A 161 -0.74 1.21 -18.47
C PHE A 161 0.00 2.01 -19.56
N GLY A 162 0.31 1.36 -20.66
CA GLY A 162 0.80 2.01 -21.86
C GLY A 162 -0.31 2.71 -22.65
N THR A 163 0.07 3.39 -23.71
CA THR A 163 -0.85 4.17 -24.57
C THR A 163 -1.93 3.34 -25.27
N GLN A 164 -1.74 2.03 -25.37
CA GLN A 164 -2.70 1.08 -25.97
C GLN A 164 -3.53 0.33 -24.91
N GLY A 165 -3.49 0.76 -23.65
CA GLY A 165 -4.23 0.16 -22.55
C GLY A 165 -3.66 -1.16 -22.00
N GLN A 166 -2.50 -1.63 -22.50
CA GLN A 166 -1.82 -2.80 -21.93
C GLN A 166 -1.00 -2.42 -20.71
N LYS A 167 -0.90 -3.31 -19.71
CA LYS A 167 0.02 -3.15 -18.59
C LYS A 167 1.46 -3.30 -19.07
N VAL A 168 2.23 -2.21 -19.05
CA VAL A 168 3.64 -2.19 -19.43
C VAL A 168 4.58 -2.37 -18.25
N LEU A 169 4.11 -2.09 -17.05
CA LEU A 169 4.82 -2.30 -15.80
C LEU A 169 3.90 -2.99 -14.80
N ASN A 170 4.47 -3.96 -14.08
CA ASN A 170 3.84 -4.64 -12.96
C ASN A 170 4.95 -4.93 -11.94
N SER A 171 5.08 -4.09 -10.94
CA SER A 171 6.19 -4.12 -9.98
C SER A 171 5.70 -4.37 -8.58
N TRP A 172 6.44 -5.19 -7.85
CA TRP A 172 6.22 -5.43 -6.43
C TRP A 172 7.33 -4.82 -5.58
N PHE A 173 6.95 -4.20 -4.49
CA PHE A 173 7.87 -3.66 -3.48
C PHE A 173 7.23 -3.76 -2.09
N THR A 174 7.99 -3.42 -1.07
CA THR A 174 7.52 -3.50 0.31
C THR A 174 7.78 -2.20 1.05
N PHE A 175 6.82 -1.78 1.87
CA PHE A 175 7.05 -0.79 2.90
C PHE A 175 7.10 -1.49 4.26
N THR A 176 8.10 -1.13 5.05
CA THR A 176 8.29 -1.70 6.39
C THR A 176 8.36 -0.57 7.38
N ILE A 177 7.42 -0.55 8.31
CA ILE A 177 7.45 0.37 9.44
C ILE A 177 8.28 -0.24 10.58
N ASN A 178 8.52 0.53 11.62
CA ASN A 178 9.26 0.07 12.80
C ASN A 178 8.73 -1.29 13.30
N PRO A 179 9.59 -2.28 13.60
CA PRO A 179 9.19 -3.64 13.96
C PRO A 179 8.38 -3.75 15.27
N ASN A 180 8.41 -2.72 16.11
CA ASN A 180 7.61 -2.66 17.34
C ASN A 180 6.19 -2.11 17.12
N ARG A 181 5.84 -1.78 15.89
CA ARG A 181 4.53 -1.27 15.47
C ARG A 181 3.85 -2.30 14.59
N ARG A 182 2.53 -2.46 14.73
CA ARG A 182 1.76 -3.46 13.99
C ARG A 182 0.64 -2.80 13.22
N ILE A 183 0.63 -3.00 11.92
CA ILE A 183 -0.46 -2.55 11.06
C ILE A 183 -1.63 -3.53 11.24
N LYS A 184 -2.76 -3.05 11.68
CA LYS A 184 -3.98 -3.87 11.93
C LYS A 184 -4.95 -3.81 10.77
N ASN A 185 -4.99 -2.70 10.08
CA ASN A 185 -5.84 -2.54 8.91
C ASN A 185 -5.29 -1.46 7.98
N VAL A 186 -5.65 -1.57 6.72
CA VAL A 186 -5.30 -0.59 5.68
C VAL A 186 -6.49 -0.40 4.76
N ASP A 187 -6.71 0.83 4.30
CA ASP A 187 -7.65 1.09 3.22
C ASP A 187 -7.34 2.42 2.54
N PHE A 188 -7.80 2.59 1.31
CA PHE A 188 -7.66 3.83 0.56
C PHE A 188 -8.87 4.73 0.75
N ILE A 189 -8.62 6.02 0.96
CA ILE A 189 -9.63 7.07 0.86
C ILE A 189 -9.09 8.10 -0.15
N GLY A 190 -9.66 8.10 -1.34
CA GLY A 190 -9.13 8.89 -2.45
C GLY A 190 -7.76 8.36 -2.91
N THR A 191 -6.74 9.22 -2.84
CA THR A 191 -5.35 8.90 -3.23
C THR A 191 -4.48 8.45 -2.06
N ASP A 192 -4.98 8.61 -0.84
CA ASP A 192 -4.24 8.37 0.39
C ASP A 192 -4.53 6.98 0.96
N LEU A 193 -3.48 6.29 1.40
CA LEU A 193 -3.60 5.06 2.18
C LEU A 193 -3.68 5.41 3.66
N PHE A 194 -4.73 4.97 4.31
CA PHE A 194 -4.89 5.08 5.76
C PHE A 194 -4.47 3.77 6.42
N LEU A 195 -3.69 3.90 7.48
CA LEU A 195 -3.10 2.81 8.24
C LEU A 195 -3.60 2.87 9.68
N VAL A 196 -4.22 1.81 10.15
CA VAL A 196 -4.53 1.62 11.58
C VAL A 196 -3.36 0.87 12.18
N ILE A 197 -2.60 1.52 13.04
CA ILE A 197 -1.36 0.98 13.62
C ILE A 197 -1.53 0.81 15.12
N GLU A 198 -1.29 -0.41 15.59
CA GLU A 198 -1.26 -0.74 17.01
C GLU A 198 0.15 -0.53 17.55
N GLU A 199 0.23 0.18 18.64
CA GLU A 199 1.40 0.30 19.50
C GLU A 199 1.07 -0.28 20.88
N ASP A 200 2.05 -0.41 21.78
CA ASP A 200 1.88 -1.14 23.05
C ASP A 200 0.64 -0.74 23.86
N THR A 201 0.27 0.54 23.86
CA THR A 201 -0.77 1.09 24.74
C THR A 201 -1.88 1.83 24.02
N HIS A 202 -1.76 2.06 22.72
CA HIS A 202 -2.71 2.84 21.93
C HIS A 202 -2.71 2.43 20.47
N VAL A 203 -3.68 2.93 19.74
CA VAL A 203 -3.81 2.76 18.29
C VAL A 203 -3.74 4.12 17.64
N THR A 204 -2.94 4.24 16.60
CA THR A 204 -2.83 5.45 15.78
C THR A 204 -3.47 5.25 14.43
N LEU A 205 -4.03 6.31 13.87
CA LEU A 205 -4.46 6.40 12.49
C LEU A 205 -3.45 7.26 11.75
N GLU A 206 -2.75 6.65 10.80
CA GLU A 206 -1.74 7.34 10.02
C GLU A 206 -2.15 7.40 8.55
N LYS A 207 -1.70 8.41 7.86
CA LYS A 207 -1.97 8.67 6.46
C LYS A 207 -0.68 8.62 5.67
N LEU A 208 -0.69 7.83 4.60
CA LEU A 208 0.40 7.72 3.65
C LEU A 208 -0.10 8.19 2.27
N PRO A 209 0.31 9.38 1.81
CA PRO A 209 -0.05 9.88 0.49
C PRO A 209 0.77 9.15 -0.60
N PHE A 210 0.09 8.79 -1.70
CA PHE A 210 0.71 8.16 -2.87
C PHE A 210 0.74 9.07 -4.10
N GLU A 211 0.37 10.35 -3.94
CA GLU A 211 0.48 11.32 -5.01
C GLU A 211 1.95 11.53 -5.39
N SER A 212 2.26 11.50 -6.69
CA SER A 212 3.64 11.63 -7.18
C SER A 212 4.26 12.99 -6.89
N ASP A 213 3.43 14.02 -6.69
CA ASP A 213 3.86 15.40 -6.45
C ASP A 213 3.54 15.88 -5.03
N TYR A 214 3.20 14.94 -4.13
CA TYR A 214 2.91 15.32 -2.75
C TYR A 214 4.12 15.93 -2.08
N LYS A 215 3.95 17.15 -1.59
CA LYS A 215 4.97 17.88 -0.82
C LYS A 215 4.28 18.53 0.37
N GLU A 216 4.87 18.34 1.54
CA GLU A 216 4.36 18.96 2.75
C GLU A 216 4.63 20.46 2.75
N ASP A 217 3.68 21.24 3.24
CA ASP A 217 3.81 22.69 3.42
C ASP A 217 4.26 23.46 2.15
N ASN A 218 3.92 22.94 0.95
CA ASN A 218 4.42 23.47 -0.35
C ASN A 218 5.95 23.50 -0.46
N ALA A 219 6.64 22.59 0.22
CA ALA A 219 8.09 22.45 0.14
C ALA A 219 8.56 22.17 -1.28
N THR A 220 9.78 22.54 -1.59
CA THR A 220 10.41 22.25 -2.89
C THR A 220 11.03 20.84 -2.92
N PHE A 221 11.01 20.12 -1.80
CA PHE A 221 11.55 18.77 -1.62
C PHE A 221 10.69 17.98 -0.64
N GLU A 222 10.86 16.66 -0.61
CA GLU A 222 10.16 15.77 0.31
C GLU A 222 10.97 15.54 1.59
N TYR A 223 10.27 15.37 2.71
CA TYR A 223 10.89 14.95 3.97
C TYR A 223 10.78 13.44 4.10
N HIS A 224 11.92 12.76 4.00
CA HIS A 224 12.00 11.29 4.14
C HIS A 224 11.97 10.87 5.61
N LEU A 225 10.80 11.06 6.23
CA LEU A 225 10.54 10.73 7.62
C LEU A 225 9.20 10.02 7.73
N ASP A 226 9.16 8.95 8.51
CA ASP A 226 7.94 8.27 8.91
C ASP A 226 7.45 8.78 10.27
N HIS A 227 6.19 8.53 10.60
CA HIS A 227 5.58 8.89 11.89
C HIS A 227 5.85 10.35 12.29
N LYS A 228 5.63 11.27 11.37
CA LYS A 228 6.01 12.68 11.48
C LYS A 228 5.01 13.50 12.30
N VAL A 229 5.57 14.42 13.07
CA VAL A 229 4.85 15.53 13.73
C VAL A 229 5.60 16.84 13.53
N THR A 230 4.90 17.96 13.62
CA THR A 230 5.50 19.29 13.58
C THR A 230 5.51 19.92 14.98
N GLU A 231 6.27 20.98 15.16
CA GLU A 231 6.24 21.78 16.39
C GLU A 231 4.84 22.35 16.70
N ALA A 232 3.99 22.48 15.69
CA ALA A 232 2.62 22.96 15.81
C ALA A 232 1.58 21.85 16.04
N SER A 233 1.98 20.59 15.99
CA SER A 233 1.08 19.46 16.22
C SER A 233 0.60 19.42 17.67
N ASN A 234 -0.63 18.95 17.87
CA ASN A 234 -1.18 18.80 19.22
C ASN A 234 -0.30 17.88 20.08
N ASN A 235 -0.09 18.30 21.34
CA ASN A 235 0.73 17.60 22.32
C ASN A 235 2.23 17.51 22.01
N VAL A 236 2.74 18.23 21.02
CA VAL A 236 4.18 18.46 20.85
C VAL A 236 4.54 19.72 21.61
N THR A 237 5.60 19.68 22.41
CA THR A 237 6.11 20.86 23.14
C THR A 237 7.58 21.06 22.85
N VAL A 238 7.97 22.35 22.80
CA VAL A 238 9.36 22.77 22.61
C VAL A 238 9.74 23.65 23.76
N ALA A 239 10.59 23.16 24.66
CA ALA A 239 11.02 23.85 25.86
C ALA A 239 12.54 24.06 25.86
N PHE A 240 13.00 25.20 26.33
CA PHE A 240 14.43 25.49 26.46
C PHE A 240 14.86 25.53 27.93
N ASN A 241 15.89 24.77 28.25
CA ASN A 241 16.50 24.78 29.58
C ASN A 241 17.69 25.74 29.57
N THR A 242 17.56 26.85 30.31
CA THR A 242 18.57 27.92 30.39
C THR A 242 19.86 27.49 31.08
N THR A 243 19.79 26.53 32.00
CA THR A 243 20.95 26.02 32.74
C THR A 243 21.82 25.11 31.87
N THR A 244 21.18 24.16 31.16
CA THR A 244 21.90 23.20 30.29
C THR A 244 22.12 23.72 28.86
N LYS A 245 21.50 24.85 28.51
CA LYS A 245 21.51 25.44 27.16
C LYS A 245 21.00 24.49 26.10
N LYS A 246 20.03 23.64 26.45
CA LYS A 246 19.44 22.65 25.55
C LYS A 246 17.95 22.90 25.32
N THR A 247 17.50 22.65 24.13
CA THR A 247 16.08 22.54 23.83
C THR A 247 15.63 21.11 23.97
N ILE A 248 14.46 20.92 24.56
CA ILE A 248 13.79 19.63 24.73
C ILE A 248 12.54 19.66 23.86
N PHE A 249 12.51 18.82 22.84
CA PHE A 249 11.34 18.52 22.04
C PHE A 249 10.62 17.33 22.69
N THR A 250 9.37 17.51 23.08
CA THR A 250 8.56 16.44 23.63
C THR A 250 7.52 16.01 22.61
N VAL A 251 7.49 14.72 22.30
CA VAL A 251 6.52 14.12 21.38
C VAL A 251 5.55 13.21 22.13
N PRO A 252 4.26 13.12 21.71
CA PRO A 252 3.22 12.43 22.47
C PRO A 252 3.19 10.91 22.24
N TYR A 253 4.29 10.32 21.79
CA TYR A 253 4.40 8.90 21.51
C TYR A 253 5.78 8.36 21.89
N ARG A 254 5.90 7.03 21.90
CA ARG A 254 7.16 6.35 22.18
C ARG A 254 8.12 6.41 20.99
N LEU A 255 9.38 6.67 21.26
CA LEU A 255 10.45 6.52 20.27
C LEU A 255 10.74 5.03 20.11
N ARG A 256 10.60 4.53 18.92
CA ARG A 256 10.91 3.12 18.61
C ARG A 256 12.28 2.95 18.00
N GLY A 257 12.91 4.05 17.65
CA GLY A 257 14.22 4.16 17.05
C GLY A 257 14.77 5.57 17.18
N GLU A 258 15.82 5.86 16.45
CA GLU A 258 16.39 7.20 16.37
C GLU A 258 15.44 8.13 15.60
N MET A 259 15.13 9.29 16.17
CA MET A 259 14.31 10.31 15.54
C MET A 259 15.18 11.43 15.01
N ASN A 260 14.82 11.97 13.87
CA ASN A 260 15.41 13.18 13.34
C ASN A 260 14.50 14.38 13.59
N VAL A 261 15.13 15.51 13.96
CA VAL A 261 14.50 16.82 14.02
C VAL A 261 15.03 17.63 12.85
N VAL A 262 14.16 18.02 11.95
CA VAL A 262 14.54 18.65 10.67
C VAL A 262 13.84 20.00 10.54
N GLY A 263 14.55 21.03 10.10
CA GLY A 263 13.95 22.32 9.78
C GLY A 263 12.92 22.16 8.67
N ARG A 264 11.66 22.60 8.91
CA ARG A 264 10.61 22.51 7.89
C ARG A 264 10.59 23.73 6.99
N TYR A 265 10.01 23.54 5.81
CA TYR A 265 9.70 24.65 4.91
C TYR A 265 8.65 25.57 5.55
N ILE A 266 8.82 26.85 5.34
CA ILE A 266 7.96 27.90 5.86
C ILE A 266 7.53 28.84 4.74
N ALA A 267 6.37 29.44 4.87
CA ALA A 267 5.93 30.46 3.94
C ALA A 267 6.85 31.70 4.01
N SER A 268 6.88 32.49 2.94
CA SER A 268 7.79 33.65 2.81
C SER A 268 7.57 34.74 3.86
N ASN A 269 6.44 34.73 4.55
CA ASN A 269 6.09 35.65 5.66
C ASN A 269 6.42 35.11 7.05
N GLU A 270 6.92 33.89 7.15
CA GLU A 270 7.32 33.24 8.40
C GLU A 270 8.84 33.26 8.57
N THR A 271 9.30 33.14 9.79
CA THR A 271 10.71 32.99 10.11
C THR A 271 10.93 31.75 10.96
N SER A 272 12.04 31.05 10.70
CA SER A 272 12.49 29.92 11.50
C SER A 272 13.91 30.23 11.99
N THR A 273 14.06 30.46 13.29
CA THR A 273 15.34 30.86 13.88
C THR A 273 15.62 30.04 15.13
N PHE A 274 16.90 29.91 15.45
CA PHE A 274 17.37 29.36 16.72
C PHE A 274 18.55 30.20 17.26
N VAL A 275 18.81 30.10 18.56
CA VAL A 275 19.97 30.70 19.18
C VAL A 275 21.00 29.63 19.49
N ASP A 276 22.20 29.78 18.96
CA ASP A 276 23.28 28.84 19.17
C ASP A 276 23.88 28.92 20.60
N LEU A 277 24.83 28.05 20.92
CA LEU A 277 25.47 28.00 22.22
C LEU A 277 26.26 29.30 22.56
N ASN A 278 26.63 30.06 21.55
CA ASN A 278 27.35 31.33 21.69
C ASN A 278 26.39 32.52 21.89
N GLY A 279 25.08 32.26 21.88
CA GLY A 279 24.06 33.32 22.00
C GLY A 279 23.74 34.04 20.71
N THR A 280 24.20 33.53 19.55
CA THR A 280 23.95 34.14 18.23
C THR A 280 22.67 33.59 17.62
N THR A 281 21.78 34.47 17.17
CA THR A 281 20.59 34.08 16.44
C THR A 281 20.93 33.66 15.02
N GLN A 282 20.55 32.44 14.66
CA GLN A 282 20.77 31.82 13.35
C GLN A 282 19.42 31.52 12.67
N THR A 283 19.39 31.55 11.32
CA THR A 283 18.24 31.08 10.55
C THR A 283 18.32 29.58 10.39
N LEU A 284 17.26 28.85 10.77
CA LEU A 284 17.14 27.41 10.48
C LEU A 284 16.56 27.24 9.06
N LYS A 285 17.40 26.72 8.16
CA LYS A 285 16.98 26.43 6.80
C LYS A 285 16.17 25.12 6.75
N ALA A 286 15.19 25.08 5.86
CA ALA A 286 14.44 23.86 5.57
C ALA A 286 15.38 22.72 5.10
N GLY A 287 15.11 21.50 5.57
CA GLY A 287 15.95 20.32 5.31
C GLY A 287 17.20 20.21 6.20
N THR A 288 17.49 21.20 7.06
CA THR A 288 18.62 21.10 7.99
C THR A 288 18.29 20.13 9.12
N ILE A 289 19.08 19.07 9.25
CA ILE A 289 18.96 18.11 10.37
C ILE A 289 19.62 18.74 11.60
N ILE A 290 18.86 18.87 12.68
CA ILE A 290 19.35 19.35 13.98
C ILE A 290 20.05 18.19 14.68
N LYS A 291 21.30 18.40 15.06
CA LYS A 291 22.05 17.40 15.81
C LYS A 291 21.47 17.23 17.22
N THR A 292 20.90 16.08 17.47
CA THR A 292 20.37 15.70 18.79
C THR A 292 21.51 15.23 19.71
N THR A 293 21.35 15.44 21.01
CA THR A 293 22.35 15.05 22.03
C THR A 293 21.88 13.90 22.89
N ASN A 294 20.57 13.75 23.05
CA ASN A 294 19.95 12.68 23.83
C ASN A 294 18.53 12.46 23.36
N GLN A 295 18.07 11.22 23.43
CA GLN A 295 16.69 10.84 23.18
C GLN A 295 16.25 9.88 24.27
N THR A 296 15.11 10.17 24.88
CA THR A 296 14.55 9.35 25.96
C THR A 296 13.18 8.83 25.57
N ASP A 297 13.06 7.52 25.52
CA ASP A 297 11.79 6.83 25.24
C ASP A 297 10.91 6.80 26.49
N GLY A 298 9.62 7.05 26.29
CA GLY A 298 8.57 7.00 27.32
C GLY A 298 7.19 7.10 26.68
N THR A 299 6.14 7.07 27.48
CA THR A 299 4.77 7.36 26.99
C THR A 299 4.70 8.74 26.32
N THR A 300 5.46 9.68 26.83
CA THR A 300 5.86 10.94 26.20
C THR A 300 7.37 10.90 26.07
N SER A 301 7.88 11.00 24.87
CA SER A 301 9.31 10.90 24.62
C SER A 301 9.94 12.27 24.44
N THR A 302 11.22 12.40 24.78
CA THR A 302 11.95 13.64 24.67
C THR A 302 13.19 13.51 23.80
N ILE A 303 13.45 14.55 23.03
CA ILE A 303 14.62 14.68 22.15
C ILE A 303 15.33 15.99 22.53
N GLU A 304 16.62 15.91 22.86
CA GLU A 304 17.40 17.07 23.27
C GLU A 304 18.34 17.54 22.16
N ALA A 305 18.44 18.83 21.98
CA ALA A 305 19.41 19.46 21.10
C ALA A 305 20.07 20.68 21.76
N ASN A 306 21.33 20.92 21.46
CA ASN A 306 22.07 22.08 21.95
C ASN A 306 21.62 23.37 21.26
N GLY A 307 21.32 24.41 22.03
CA GLY A 307 20.81 25.71 21.56
C GLY A 307 19.32 25.91 21.85
N ASP A 308 18.84 27.11 21.59
CA ASP A 308 17.44 27.48 21.80
C ASP A 308 16.64 27.44 20.48
N TYR A 309 15.84 26.41 20.31
CA TYR A 309 15.03 26.17 19.10
C TYR A 309 13.54 26.49 19.30
N ARG A 310 13.16 27.26 20.35
CA ARG A 310 11.73 27.59 20.57
C ARG A 310 11.06 28.34 19.44
N ASN A 311 11.83 29.10 18.67
CA ASN A 311 11.35 29.83 17.49
C ASN A 311 11.63 29.10 16.16
N ALA A 312 12.13 27.88 16.25
CA ALA A 312 12.39 27.06 15.08
C ALA A 312 11.12 26.34 14.60
N LYS A 313 10.97 26.28 13.31
CA LYS A 313 9.93 25.50 12.65
C LYS A 313 10.52 24.17 12.25
N VAL A 314 10.02 23.07 12.80
CA VAL A 314 10.63 21.75 12.66
C VAL A 314 9.60 20.65 12.35
N ILE A 315 10.07 19.61 11.67
CA ILE A 315 9.41 18.31 11.57
C ILE A 315 10.25 17.30 12.36
N ILE A 316 9.59 16.48 13.13
CA ILE A 316 10.19 15.41 13.93
C ILE A 316 9.63 14.10 13.42
N GLY A 317 10.48 13.13 13.09
CA GLY A 317 10.03 11.83 12.58
C GLY A 317 11.14 10.78 12.53
N GLU A 318 10.75 9.53 12.27
CA GLU A 318 11.66 8.40 12.10
C GLU A 318 12.30 8.43 10.71
N PRO A 319 13.63 8.44 10.57
CA PRO A 319 14.27 8.30 9.28
C PRO A 319 14.07 6.90 8.73
N PHE A 320 13.85 6.78 7.42
CA PHE A 320 13.78 5.49 6.74
C PHE A 320 14.77 5.44 5.58
N GLU A 321 15.14 4.23 5.17
CA GLU A 321 16.00 3.99 4.02
C GLU A 321 15.20 3.39 2.87
N MET A 322 15.37 3.94 1.68
CA MET A 322 14.95 3.32 0.44
C MET A 322 16.06 2.44 -0.09
N HIS A 323 15.80 1.15 -0.24
CA HIS A 323 16.73 0.20 -0.83
C HIS A 323 16.19 -0.33 -2.15
N TYR A 324 16.93 -0.13 -3.24
CA TYR A 324 16.63 -0.69 -4.54
C TYR A 324 17.77 -1.58 -5.03
N ARG A 325 17.45 -2.84 -5.31
CA ARG A 325 18.40 -3.80 -5.85
C ARG A 325 18.07 -4.11 -7.30
N PHE A 326 18.99 -3.78 -8.19
CA PHE A 326 18.85 -4.15 -9.60
C PHE A 326 18.89 -5.65 -9.79
N SER A 327 18.12 -6.15 -10.77
CA SER A 327 18.21 -7.53 -11.21
C SER A 327 19.60 -7.82 -11.76
N LYS A 328 20.01 -9.09 -11.68
CA LYS A 328 21.24 -9.54 -12.32
C LYS A 328 21.18 -9.25 -13.82
N GLN A 329 22.17 -8.52 -14.32
CA GLN A 329 22.27 -8.21 -15.74
C GLN A 329 22.67 -9.47 -16.51
N ARG A 330 22.02 -9.67 -17.66
CA ARG A 330 22.23 -10.85 -18.52
C ARG A 330 22.37 -10.38 -19.96
N ILE A 331 23.17 -11.11 -20.75
CA ILE A 331 23.29 -10.88 -22.18
C ILE A 331 22.26 -11.78 -22.88
N THR A 332 21.49 -11.21 -23.78
CA THR A 332 20.54 -11.94 -24.62
C THR A 332 20.99 -11.93 -26.08
N GLU A 333 20.71 -13.01 -26.83
CA GLU A 333 21.16 -13.17 -28.22
C GLU A 333 20.55 -12.17 -29.19
N SER A 334 19.33 -11.74 -28.95
CA SER A 334 18.66 -10.71 -29.77
C SER A 334 17.63 -9.95 -28.96
N PRO A 335 17.71 -8.60 -28.93
CA PRO A 335 16.73 -7.78 -28.25
C PRO A 335 15.33 -7.84 -28.89
N GLN A 336 15.21 -8.32 -30.13
CA GLN A 336 13.97 -8.25 -30.91
C GLN A 336 13.22 -9.58 -31.08
N GLN A 337 13.87 -10.72 -30.90
CA GLN A 337 13.24 -12.01 -31.22
C GLN A 337 13.39 -13.10 -30.16
N SER A 338 14.31 -13.00 -29.24
CA SER A 338 14.54 -14.02 -28.22
C SER A 338 14.98 -13.41 -26.89
N SER A 339 14.36 -13.86 -25.84
CA SER A 339 14.81 -13.57 -24.46
C SER A 339 15.78 -14.63 -23.95
N ALA A 340 16.33 -15.46 -24.81
CA ALA A 340 17.27 -16.52 -24.42
C ALA A 340 18.57 -15.92 -23.89
N GLU A 341 18.93 -16.33 -22.68
CA GLU A 341 20.18 -15.92 -22.01
C GLU A 341 21.37 -16.64 -22.64
N ILE A 342 22.43 -15.88 -22.96
CA ILE A 342 23.71 -16.47 -23.37
C ILE A 342 24.46 -16.94 -22.11
N ILE A 343 24.38 -18.21 -21.81
CA ILE A 343 24.97 -18.82 -20.60
C ILE A 343 26.50 -18.95 -20.74
N SER A 344 27.01 -19.08 -21.96
CA SER A 344 28.43 -19.31 -22.24
C SER A 344 29.31 -18.05 -22.18
N SER A 345 28.69 -16.86 -22.07
CA SER A 345 29.40 -15.59 -22.08
C SER A 345 29.55 -15.00 -20.69
N ARG A 346 30.73 -14.44 -20.41
CA ARG A 346 30.97 -13.67 -19.20
C ARG A 346 30.63 -12.21 -19.43
N LEU A 347 29.65 -11.69 -18.67
CA LEU A 347 29.37 -10.27 -18.64
C LEU A 347 30.39 -9.56 -17.74
N GLN A 348 31.07 -8.58 -18.28
CA GLN A 348 31.92 -7.67 -17.52
C GLN A 348 31.35 -6.25 -17.66
N LEU A 349 30.86 -5.71 -16.55
CA LEU A 349 30.37 -4.35 -16.49
C LEU A 349 31.52 -3.39 -16.27
N HIS A 350 31.83 -2.53 -17.26
CA HIS A 350 32.88 -1.56 -17.16
C HIS A 350 32.45 -0.24 -16.54
N HIS A 351 31.25 0.23 -16.91
CA HIS A 351 30.70 1.51 -16.45
C HIS A 351 29.21 1.39 -16.30
N PHE A 352 28.65 2.12 -15.34
CA PHE A 352 27.22 2.43 -15.29
C PHE A 352 27.04 3.91 -14.94
N TYR A 353 25.95 4.49 -15.42
CA TYR A 353 25.63 5.88 -15.21
C TYR A 353 24.31 5.99 -14.47
N ILE A 354 24.27 6.78 -13.40
CA ILE A 354 23.07 7.11 -12.66
C ILE A 354 22.71 8.55 -12.99
N LYS A 355 21.53 8.75 -13.56
CA LYS A 355 20.93 10.08 -13.67
C LYS A 355 19.97 10.25 -12.50
N PHE A 356 20.10 11.37 -11.82
CA PHE A 356 19.25 11.68 -10.67
C PHE A 356 18.83 13.15 -10.72
N GLU A 357 17.64 13.43 -10.21
CA GLU A 357 17.05 14.75 -10.11
C GLU A 357 16.22 14.83 -8.83
N GLN A 358 16.20 15.98 -8.16
CA GLN A 358 15.43 16.23 -6.94
C GLN A 358 15.59 15.14 -5.88
N THR A 359 16.81 14.65 -5.69
CA THR A 359 17.14 13.60 -4.74
C THR A 359 18.11 14.10 -3.67
N GLY A 360 18.08 13.49 -2.50
CA GLY A 360 19.03 13.73 -1.43
C GLY A 360 20.29 12.85 -1.55
N PHE A 361 20.85 12.47 -0.43
CA PHE A 361 21.99 11.56 -0.39
C PHE A 361 21.59 10.14 -0.79
N PHE A 362 22.40 9.50 -1.63
CA PHE A 362 22.28 8.08 -1.92
C PHE A 362 23.64 7.39 -1.93
N LYS A 363 23.63 6.11 -1.61
CA LYS A 363 24.81 5.23 -1.62
C LYS A 363 24.64 4.17 -2.69
N VAL A 364 25.69 3.90 -3.43
CA VAL A 364 25.72 2.80 -4.41
C VAL A 364 26.64 1.71 -3.89
N GLU A 365 26.10 0.50 -3.77
CA GLU A 365 26.86 -0.70 -3.41
C GLU A 365 26.98 -1.62 -4.61
N VAL A 366 28.20 -2.01 -4.95
CA VAL A 366 28.45 -2.96 -6.02
C VAL A 366 29.00 -4.24 -5.37
N THR A 367 28.24 -5.34 -5.55
CA THR A 367 28.67 -6.66 -5.10
C THR A 367 29.23 -7.42 -6.31
N PRO A 368 30.51 -7.82 -6.33
CA PRO A 368 31.12 -8.51 -7.45
C PRO A 368 30.49 -9.87 -7.77
#